data_0be0f2067f6db45fe15de0bb78b2bbf0
#
_entry.id   0be0f2067f6db45fe15de0bb78b2bbf0
#
_cell.length_a   1.000
_cell.length_b   1.000
_cell.length_c   1.000
_cell.angle_alpha   90.00
_cell.angle_beta   90.00
_cell.angle_gamma   90.00
#
_symmetry.space_group_name_H-M   'P 1'
#
loop_
_entity.id
_entity.type
_entity.pdbx_description
1 polymer ?
#
loop_
_entity_poly.entity_id
_entity_poly.type
_entity_poly.pdbx_seq_one_letter_code
_entity_poly.pdbx_strand_id
1 'polypeptide(L)'
;VKILRFERKDEAVAWAKKIIGIDGMSGDVTAISLLDDKGEFLAVTVFSAYTGTNIDMHIAARPKSHWLSRSFFNASFELPFRVLEVPRVTGLIRAENLNAQRFVSRLGFQYEGRMRKAFPDGGDLMLYGLLREEYLKHPWSENETTRGTTRSQGDISSDRVPP
;
A
#
# COMPACT_ATOMS: atom_id res chain seq x y z
N VAL A 1 10.16 -13.97 4.31
CA VAL A 1 9.23 -13.20 3.44
C VAL A 1 9.99 -12.22 2.57
N LYS A 2 9.53 -11.99 1.35
CA LYS A 2 10.14 -11.09 0.35
C LYS A 2 9.09 -10.10 -0.16
N ILE A 3 9.48 -8.83 -0.29
CA ILE A 3 8.67 -7.80 -0.94
C ILE A 3 9.17 -7.62 -2.37
N LEU A 4 8.28 -7.75 -3.35
CA LEU A 4 8.53 -7.43 -4.75
C LEU A 4 7.87 -6.10 -5.08
N ARG A 5 8.64 -5.20 -5.70
CA ARG A 5 8.14 -3.94 -6.27
C ARG A 5 8.11 -4.09 -7.78
N PHE A 6 6.89 -4.17 -8.34
CA PHE A 6 6.61 -4.24 -9.78
C PHE A 6 6.98 -5.54 -10.50
N GLU A 7 7.82 -6.39 -9.93
CA GLU A 7 8.13 -7.71 -10.48
C GLU A 7 6.90 -8.63 -10.37
N ARG A 8 6.75 -9.56 -11.31
CA ARG A 8 5.60 -10.49 -11.43
C ARG A 8 4.25 -9.74 -11.42
N LYS A 9 4.22 -8.52 -11.98
CA LYS A 9 3.05 -7.62 -11.94
C LYS A 9 1.77 -8.31 -12.41
N ASP A 10 1.80 -8.94 -13.58
CA ASP A 10 0.61 -9.52 -14.18
C ASP A 10 0.06 -10.70 -13.36
N GLU A 11 0.93 -11.55 -12.82
CA GLU A 11 0.54 -12.62 -11.90
C GLU A 11 -0.03 -12.05 -10.59
N ALA A 12 0.60 -11.03 -10.03
CA ALA A 12 0.15 -10.39 -8.80
C ALA A 12 -1.22 -9.74 -8.96
N VAL A 13 -1.45 -9.02 -10.06
CA VAL A 13 -2.74 -8.40 -10.39
C VAL A 13 -3.81 -9.46 -10.59
N ALA A 14 -3.52 -10.53 -11.35
CA ALA A 14 -4.47 -11.62 -11.56
C ALA A 14 -4.85 -12.31 -10.25
N TRP A 15 -3.86 -12.57 -9.39
CA TRP A 15 -4.08 -13.15 -8.06
C TRP A 15 -4.93 -12.23 -7.18
N ALA A 16 -4.63 -10.93 -7.15
CA ALA A 16 -5.37 -9.95 -6.37
C ALA A 16 -6.84 -9.84 -6.82
N LYS A 17 -7.09 -9.77 -8.14
CA LYS A 17 -8.44 -9.74 -8.71
C LYS A 17 -9.28 -10.94 -8.25
N LYS A 18 -8.68 -12.14 -8.28
CA LYS A 18 -9.34 -13.36 -7.82
C LYS A 18 -9.71 -13.31 -6.33
N ILE A 19 -8.84 -12.75 -5.47
CA ILE A 19 -9.09 -12.64 -4.03
C ILE A 19 -10.16 -11.60 -3.72
N ILE A 20 -10.11 -10.45 -4.41
CA ILE A 20 -11.04 -9.32 -4.17
C ILE A 20 -12.39 -9.56 -4.84
N GLY A 21 -12.44 -10.38 -5.89
CA GLY A 21 -13.65 -10.63 -6.67
C GLY A 21 -14.04 -9.49 -7.60
N ILE A 22 -13.05 -8.83 -8.23
CA ILE A 22 -13.24 -7.78 -9.23
C ILE A 22 -12.54 -8.14 -10.54
N ASP A 23 -13.21 -7.87 -11.67
CA ASP A 23 -12.67 -8.17 -13.00
C ASP A 23 -12.01 -6.94 -13.65
N GLY A 24 -12.54 -5.74 -13.39
CA GLY A 24 -12.08 -4.49 -14.00
C GLY A 24 -11.24 -3.64 -13.07
N MET A 25 -10.17 -3.05 -13.60
CA MET A 25 -9.40 -1.94 -13.00
C MET A 25 -9.10 -0.95 -14.13
N SER A 26 -9.27 0.35 -13.87
CA SER A 26 -9.12 1.40 -14.87
C SER A 26 -7.68 1.89 -14.98
N GLY A 27 -7.25 2.22 -16.20
CA GLY A 27 -5.94 2.82 -16.48
C GLY A 27 -4.78 1.84 -16.35
N ASP A 28 -3.58 2.40 -16.26
CA ASP A 28 -2.37 1.63 -16.00
C ASP A 28 -2.41 1.03 -14.61
N VAL A 29 -2.11 -0.26 -14.53
CA VAL A 29 -2.14 -1.03 -13.29
C VAL A 29 -0.72 -1.43 -12.91
N THR A 30 -0.37 -1.26 -11.64
CA THR A 30 0.87 -1.77 -11.08
C THR A 30 0.66 -2.42 -9.72
N ALA A 31 1.65 -3.16 -9.22
CA ALA A 31 1.48 -3.92 -7.98
C ALA A 31 2.77 -3.98 -7.15
N ILE A 32 2.58 -4.05 -5.83
CA ILE A 32 3.60 -4.40 -4.84
C ILE A 32 3.15 -5.67 -4.16
N SER A 33 4.01 -6.67 -4.09
CA SER A 33 3.68 -8.00 -3.59
C SER A 33 4.50 -8.40 -2.37
N LEU A 34 3.87 -9.10 -1.45
CA LEU A 34 4.53 -9.79 -0.34
C LEU A 34 4.46 -11.30 -0.60
N LEU A 35 5.62 -11.95 -0.62
CA LEU A 35 5.75 -13.39 -0.81
C LEU A 35 6.18 -14.07 0.47
N ASP A 36 5.76 -15.33 0.64
CA ASP A 36 6.32 -16.23 1.64
C ASP A 36 7.67 -16.83 1.20
N ASP A 37 8.24 -17.70 2.02
CA ASP A 37 9.56 -18.32 1.76
C ASP A 37 9.51 -19.33 0.60
N LYS A 38 8.32 -19.73 0.16
CA LYS A 38 8.09 -20.58 -1.01
C LYS A 38 7.88 -19.79 -2.30
N GLY A 39 7.87 -18.44 -2.21
CA GLY A 39 7.61 -17.55 -3.34
C GLY A 39 6.12 -17.38 -3.69
N GLU A 40 5.21 -17.80 -2.80
CA GLU A 40 3.77 -17.66 -2.98
C GLU A 40 3.26 -16.31 -2.43
N PHE A 41 2.24 -15.74 -3.06
CA PHE A 41 1.67 -14.48 -2.63
C PHE A 41 0.98 -14.60 -1.25
N LEU A 42 1.42 -13.77 -0.30
CA LEU A 42 0.76 -13.53 0.99
C LEU A 42 -0.19 -12.34 0.92
N ALA A 43 0.26 -11.27 0.26
CA ALA A 43 -0.54 -10.08 0.02
C ALA A 43 -0.05 -9.36 -1.24
N VAL A 44 -0.96 -8.64 -1.87
CA VAL A 44 -0.67 -7.78 -3.03
C VAL A 44 -1.42 -6.47 -2.86
N THR A 45 -0.70 -5.36 -3.02
CA THR A 45 -1.30 -4.04 -3.20
C THR A 45 -1.28 -3.71 -4.67
N VAL A 46 -2.46 -3.49 -5.25
CA VAL A 46 -2.63 -3.08 -6.65
C VAL A 46 -3.00 -1.62 -6.69
N PHE A 47 -2.41 -0.89 -7.62
CA PHE A 47 -2.68 0.51 -7.89
C PHE A 47 -3.25 0.67 -9.28
N SER A 48 -4.28 1.52 -9.42
CA SER A 48 -4.97 1.80 -10.68
C SER A 48 -5.52 3.22 -10.71
N ALA A 49 -6.09 3.64 -11.82
CA ALA A 49 -6.79 4.92 -11.98
C ALA A 49 -5.97 6.15 -11.52
N TYR A 50 -4.69 6.19 -11.87
CA TYR A 50 -3.84 7.35 -11.56
C TYR A 50 -4.30 8.58 -12.34
N THR A 51 -4.52 9.71 -11.64
CA THR A 51 -5.01 10.97 -12.23
C THR A 51 -4.06 12.16 -12.03
N GLY A 52 -2.87 11.93 -11.47
CA GLY A 52 -1.94 12.99 -11.06
C GLY A 52 -2.20 13.52 -9.64
N THR A 53 -3.44 13.47 -9.16
CA THR A 53 -3.81 13.91 -7.79
C THR A 53 -4.39 12.78 -6.94
N ASN A 54 -4.75 11.66 -7.54
CA ASN A 54 -5.30 10.48 -6.88
C ASN A 54 -4.78 9.21 -7.53
N ILE A 55 -4.74 8.13 -6.76
CA ILE A 55 -4.56 6.77 -7.25
C ILE A 55 -5.43 5.83 -6.42
N ASP A 56 -6.09 4.88 -7.09
CA ASP A 56 -6.86 3.86 -6.41
C ASP A 56 -5.93 2.77 -5.89
N MET A 57 -6.16 2.32 -4.66
CA MET A 57 -5.39 1.29 -3.98
C MET A 57 -6.29 0.13 -3.58
N HIS A 58 -5.92 -1.07 -4.01
CA HIS A 58 -6.61 -2.31 -3.69
C HIS A 58 -5.65 -3.25 -2.97
N ILE A 59 -6.03 -3.75 -1.80
CA ILE A 59 -5.22 -4.69 -1.04
C ILE A 59 -5.92 -6.04 -1.02
N ALA A 60 -5.25 -7.04 -1.58
CA ALA A 60 -5.62 -8.44 -1.49
C ALA A 60 -4.68 -9.17 -0.52
N ALA A 61 -5.22 -10.03 0.33
CA ALA A 61 -4.41 -10.81 1.25
C ALA A 61 -4.90 -12.25 1.36
N ARG A 62 -3.98 -13.18 1.52
CA ARG A 62 -4.30 -14.58 1.78
C ARG A 62 -5.04 -14.69 3.11
N PRO A 63 -6.21 -15.31 3.16
CA PRO A 63 -6.95 -15.50 4.41
C PRO A 63 -6.10 -16.18 5.48
N LYS A 64 -6.25 -15.74 6.74
CA LYS A 64 -5.57 -16.31 7.91
C LYS A 64 -4.03 -16.28 7.87
N SER A 65 -3.42 -15.47 6.99
CA SER A 65 -1.97 -15.28 6.95
C SER A 65 -1.54 -14.04 7.74
N HIS A 66 -0.31 -14.03 8.23
CA HIS A 66 0.30 -12.87 8.91
C HIS A 66 0.99 -11.97 7.87
N TRP A 67 0.21 -11.35 6.99
CA TRP A 67 0.73 -10.56 5.88
C TRP A 67 1.01 -9.09 6.25
N LEU A 68 0.26 -8.53 7.21
CA LEU A 68 0.39 -7.13 7.57
C LEU A 68 1.63 -6.91 8.44
N SER A 69 2.62 -6.25 7.88
CA SER A 69 3.84 -5.83 8.56
C SER A 69 4.10 -4.35 8.27
N ARG A 70 4.88 -3.68 9.13
CA ARG A 70 5.30 -2.30 8.88
C ARG A 70 6.03 -2.17 7.54
N SER A 71 6.90 -3.13 7.20
CA SER A 71 7.66 -3.11 5.95
C SER A 71 6.75 -3.16 4.72
N PHE A 72 5.73 -4.03 4.72
CA PHE A 72 4.78 -4.11 3.61
C PHE A 72 3.86 -2.89 3.54
N PHE A 73 3.41 -2.39 4.70
CA PHE A 73 2.66 -1.15 4.80
C PHE A 73 3.45 0.01 4.18
N ASN A 74 4.69 0.23 4.61
CA ASN A 74 5.53 1.30 4.07
C ASN A 74 5.80 1.12 2.58
N ALA A 75 6.11 -0.10 2.12
CA ALA A 75 6.29 -0.36 0.69
C ALA A 75 5.04 -0.02 -0.13
N SER A 76 3.85 -0.35 0.39
CA SER A 76 2.57 -0.06 -0.28
C SER A 76 2.27 1.44 -0.36
N PHE A 77 2.65 2.23 0.63
CA PHE A 77 2.39 3.67 0.65
C PHE A 77 3.56 4.52 0.10
N GLU A 78 4.74 3.91 -0.12
CA GLU A 78 5.89 4.58 -0.72
C GLU A 78 5.58 5.08 -2.14
N LEU A 79 4.97 4.23 -2.97
CA LEU A 79 4.63 4.59 -4.35
C LEU A 79 3.71 5.82 -4.43
N PRO A 80 2.51 5.83 -3.83
CA PRO A 80 1.61 6.96 -3.95
C PRO A 80 2.14 8.22 -3.28
N PHE A 81 2.65 8.13 -2.06
CA PHE A 81 2.91 9.32 -1.26
C PHE A 81 4.34 9.85 -1.32
N ARG A 82 5.33 9.02 -1.73
CA ARG A 82 6.73 9.43 -1.80
C ARG A 82 7.29 9.47 -3.23
N VAL A 83 6.84 8.58 -4.11
CA VAL A 83 7.31 8.53 -5.50
C VAL A 83 6.42 9.37 -6.41
N LEU A 84 5.11 9.16 -6.37
CA LEU A 84 4.14 9.90 -7.18
C LEU A 84 3.69 11.22 -6.52
N GLU A 85 3.94 11.37 -5.23
CA GLU A 85 3.59 12.53 -4.41
C GLU A 85 2.12 12.97 -4.51
N VAL A 86 1.22 12.01 -4.77
CA VAL A 86 -0.22 12.31 -4.84
C VAL A 86 -0.73 12.81 -3.49
N PRO A 87 -1.62 13.81 -3.47
CA PRO A 87 -2.20 14.31 -2.23
C PRO A 87 -3.15 13.30 -1.57
N ARG A 88 -3.69 12.31 -2.32
CA ARG A 88 -4.62 11.33 -1.78
C ARG A 88 -4.53 9.95 -2.44
N VAL A 89 -4.95 8.96 -1.68
CA VAL A 89 -5.20 7.58 -2.14
C VAL A 89 -6.66 7.23 -1.89
N THR A 90 -7.29 6.57 -2.85
CA THR A 90 -8.69 6.12 -2.75
C THR A 90 -8.75 4.60 -2.55
N GLY A 91 -9.55 4.17 -1.58
CA GLY A 91 -9.93 2.78 -1.36
C GLY A 91 -11.39 2.55 -1.74
N LEU A 92 -11.64 1.55 -2.58
CA LEU A 92 -12.97 1.18 -3.06
C LEU A 92 -13.33 -0.20 -2.49
N ILE A 93 -14.37 -0.28 -1.66
CA ILE A 93 -14.70 -1.47 -0.88
C ILE A 93 -16.18 -1.81 -1.05
N ARG A 94 -16.50 -3.09 -1.31
CA ARG A 94 -17.90 -3.55 -1.31
C ARG A 94 -18.56 -3.29 0.05
N ALA A 95 -19.81 -2.84 0.02
CA ALA A 95 -20.54 -2.49 1.24
C ALA A 95 -20.68 -3.67 2.22
N GLU A 96 -20.74 -4.90 1.72
CA GLU A 96 -20.84 -6.12 2.53
C GLU A 96 -19.50 -6.52 3.18
N ASN A 97 -18.37 -6.00 2.69
CA ASN A 97 -17.05 -6.34 3.21
C ASN A 97 -16.68 -5.50 4.45
N LEU A 98 -17.39 -5.73 5.55
CA LEU A 98 -17.19 -5.03 6.81
C LEU A 98 -15.78 -5.19 7.39
N ASN A 99 -15.12 -6.31 7.11
CA ASN A 99 -13.75 -6.55 7.57
C ASN A 99 -12.76 -5.62 6.87
N ALA A 100 -12.86 -5.47 5.55
CA ALA A 100 -12.03 -4.53 4.80
C ALA A 100 -12.30 -3.08 5.22
N GLN A 101 -13.56 -2.70 5.44
CA GLN A 101 -13.91 -1.35 5.91
C GLN A 101 -13.28 -1.03 7.27
N ARG A 102 -13.38 -1.96 8.24
CA ARG A 102 -12.72 -1.81 9.56
C ARG A 102 -11.19 -1.75 9.42
N PHE A 103 -10.63 -2.55 8.51
CA PHE A 103 -9.20 -2.57 8.27
C PHE A 103 -8.69 -1.23 7.74
N VAL A 104 -9.29 -0.68 6.67
CA VAL A 104 -8.84 0.60 6.09
C VAL A 104 -9.06 1.77 7.06
N SER A 105 -10.15 1.76 7.85
CA SER A 105 -10.37 2.77 8.89
C SER A 105 -9.25 2.76 9.95
N ARG A 106 -8.73 1.57 10.32
CA ARG A 106 -7.57 1.45 11.23
C ARG A 106 -6.26 1.92 10.60
N LEU A 107 -6.17 1.89 9.27
CA LEU A 107 -5.03 2.46 8.54
C LEU A 107 -5.13 3.99 8.36
N GLY A 108 -6.20 4.61 8.86
CA GLY A 108 -6.40 6.06 8.80
C GLY A 108 -7.26 6.53 7.63
N PHE A 109 -7.74 5.63 6.76
CA PHE A 109 -8.69 6.02 5.72
C PHE A 109 -10.00 6.52 6.33
N GLN A 110 -10.53 7.60 5.78
CA GLN A 110 -11.81 8.16 6.16
C GLN A 110 -12.89 7.75 5.16
N TYR A 111 -14.09 7.46 5.66
CA TYR A 111 -15.25 7.22 4.82
C TYR A 111 -15.72 8.52 4.16
N GLU A 112 -15.88 8.51 2.84
CA GLU A 112 -16.25 9.70 2.06
C GLU A 112 -17.58 9.55 1.32
N GLY A 113 -18.08 8.33 1.13
CA GLY A 113 -19.35 8.16 0.44
C GLY A 113 -19.70 6.73 0.05
N ARG A 114 -20.90 6.57 -0.51
CA ARG A 114 -21.48 5.32 -0.99
C ARG A 114 -21.99 5.47 -2.41
N MET A 115 -21.54 4.60 -3.29
CA MET A 115 -22.07 4.46 -4.64
C MET A 115 -23.06 3.29 -4.67
N ARG A 116 -24.33 3.61 -4.86
CA ARG A 116 -25.39 2.59 -4.89
C ARG A 116 -25.35 1.80 -6.19
N LYS A 117 -25.57 0.48 -6.14
CA LYS A 117 -25.63 -0.42 -7.30
C LYS A 117 -24.39 -0.32 -8.19
N ALA A 118 -23.21 -0.23 -7.56
CA ALA A 118 -21.93 -0.08 -8.26
C ALA A 118 -21.42 -1.39 -8.87
N PHE A 119 -22.00 -2.53 -8.49
CA PHE A 119 -21.63 -3.85 -8.99
C PHE A 119 -22.75 -4.47 -9.84
N PRO A 120 -22.43 -5.40 -10.78
CA PRO A 120 -23.43 -6.06 -11.63
C PRO A 120 -24.51 -6.81 -10.87
N ASP A 121 -24.20 -7.31 -9.67
CA ASP A 121 -25.15 -7.98 -8.77
C ASP A 121 -26.03 -7.02 -7.95
N GLY A 122 -25.90 -5.70 -8.20
CA GLY A 122 -26.62 -4.66 -7.48
C GLY A 122 -25.99 -4.25 -6.14
N GLY A 123 -24.81 -4.79 -5.82
CA GLY A 123 -24.07 -4.42 -4.61
C GLY A 123 -23.60 -2.97 -4.63
N ASP A 124 -23.47 -2.38 -3.46
CA ASP A 124 -22.98 -1.01 -3.30
C ASP A 124 -21.48 -0.98 -3.04
N LEU A 125 -20.86 0.15 -3.36
CA LEU A 125 -19.46 0.42 -3.14
C LEU A 125 -19.29 1.55 -2.14
N MET A 126 -18.41 1.34 -1.17
CA MET A 126 -18.02 2.32 -0.17
C MET A 126 -16.72 2.98 -0.58
N LEU A 127 -16.69 4.32 -0.57
CA LEU A 127 -15.56 5.16 -0.92
C LEU A 127 -14.82 5.57 0.35
N TYR A 128 -13.53 5.33 0.38
CA TYR A 128 -12.63 5.73 1.45
C TYR A 128 -11.45 6.52 0.88
N GLY A 129 -11.03 7.57 1.56
CA GLY A 129 -9.87 8.37 1.20
C GLY A 129 -8.82 8.40 2.32
N LEU A 130 -7.56 8.46 1.95
CA LEU A 130 -6.44 8.75 2.84
C LEU A 130 -5.62 9.88 2.22
N LEU A 131 -5.45 10.97 2.97
CA LEU A 131 -4.62 12.09 2.55
C LEU A 131 -3.15 11.86 2.91
N ARG A 132 -2.24 12.46 2.12
CA ARG A 132 -0.79 12.36 2.35
C ARG A 132 -0.39 12.83 3.76
N GLU A 133 -0.95 13.96 4.22
CA GLU A 133 -0.69 14.49 5.55
C GLU A 133 -1.22 13.61 6.69
N GLU A 134 -2.28 12.84 6.45
CA GLU A 134 -2.80 11.85 7.41
C GLU A 134 -1.88 10.63 7.47
N TYR A 135 -1.42 10.13 6.30
CA TYR A 135 -0.42 9.06 6.25
C TYR A 135 0.87 9.43 6.97
N LEU A 136 1.39 10.64 6.75
CA LEU A 136 2.65 11.08 7.38
C LEU A 136 2.56 11.16 8.91
N LYS A 137 1.37 11.31 9.47
CA LYS A 137 1.10 11.26 10.92
C LYS A 137 0.86 9.84 11.44
N HIS A 138 0.68 8.86 10.54
CA HIS A 138 0.39 7.49 10.94
C HIS A 138 1.59 6.86 11.68
N PRO A 139 1.38 6.11 12.79
CA PRO A 139 2.48 5.53 13.60
C PRO A 139 3.41 4.58 12.82
N TRP A 140 2.94 4.03 11.72
CA TRP A 140 3.71 3.13 10.85
C TRP A 140 4.42 3.83 9.70
N SER A 141 4.12 5.12 9.45
CA SER A 141 4.89 5.87 8.46
C SER A 141 6.33 6.03 8.94
N GLU A 142 7.30 5.83 8.05
CA GLU A 142 8.70 6.15 8.36
C GLU A 142 8.85 7.67 8.35
N ASN A 143 9.08 8.27 9.52
CA ASN A 143 9.44 9.68 9.60
C ASN A 143 10.85 9.87 9.04
N GLU A 144 11.06 10.83 8.16
CA GLU A 144 12.37 11.19 7.57
C GLU A 144 13.44 11.49 8.63
N THR A 145 13.05 11.89 9.83
CA THR A 145 13.94 12.19 10.96
C THR A 145 14.80 11.00 11.39
N THR A 146 14.40 9.76 11.11
CA THR A 146 15.15 8.56 11.53
C THR A 146 16.22 8.13 10.51
N ARG A 147 16.18 8.62 9.27
CA ARG A 147 17.21 8.33 8.26
C ARG A 147 18.44 9.25 8.35
N GLY A 148 18.31 10.39 9.04
CA GLY A 148 19.40 11.38 9.16
C GLY A 148 20.45 11.08 10.24
N THR A 149 20.19 10.17 11.19
CA THR A 149 21.05 9.98 12.37
C THR A 149 22.00 8.77 12.28
N THR A 150 21.94 7.98 11.21
CA THR A 150 22.78 6.78 11.06
C THR A 150 23.97 6.98 10.09
N ARG A 151 24.24 8.20 9.63
CA ARG A 151 25.34 8.48 8.69
C ARG A 151 26.30 9.56 9.19
N SER A 152 26.62 9.55 10.49
CA SER A 152 27.69 10.41 11.02
C SER A 152 28.24 9.85 12.34
N GLN A 153 28.93 8.73 12.28
CA GLN A 153 30.00 8.37 13.22
C GLN A 153 30.77 7.20 12.58
N GLY A 154 31.73 7.56 11.77
CA GLY A 154 32.77 6.71 11.18
C GLY A 154 34.05 7.49 11.16
N ASP A 155 34.80 7.37 12.22
CA ASP A 155 36.26 7.53 12.37
C ASP A 155 37.01 8.57 11.54
N ILE A 156 37.40 9.63 12.24
CA ILE A 156 38.68 10.30 11.93
C ILE A 156 39.65 9.85 13.05
N SER A 157 40.35 8.73 12.78
CA SER A 157 41.51 8.33 13.56
C SER A 157 42.70 9.19 13.10
N SER A 158 43.24 9.93 14.04
CA SER A 158 44.46 10.71 13.95
C SER A 158 45.67 9.83 13.78
N ASP A 159 46.35 9.86 12.64
CA ASP A 159 47.73 9.42 12.53
C ASP A 159 48.70 10.60 12.85
N ARG A 160 49.30 10.46 14.01
CA ARG A 160 50.47 11.24 14.40
C ARG A 160 51.71 10.66 13.69
N VAL A 161 52.42 11.51 12.98
CA VAL A 161 53.83 11.23 12.56
C VAL A 161 54.74 11.69 13.72
N PRO A 162 55.65 10.90 14.25
CA PRO A 162 56.75 11.35 15.10
C PRO A 162 58.05 11.57 14.28
N PRO A 163 59.10 12.09 14.93
CA PRO A 163 59.94 13.18 14.52
C PRO A 163 61.00 12.87 13.48
#